data_a86c84a1e13f604111d040d59b89af94
#
_entry.id   a86c84a1e13f604111d040d59b89af94
#
_cell.length_a   1.000
_cell.length_b   1.000
_cell.length_c   1.000
_cell.angle_alpha   90.00
_cell.angle_beta   90.00
_cell.angle_gamma   90.00
#
_symmetry.space_group_name_H-M   'P 1'
#
loop_
_entity.id
_entity.type
_entity.pdbx_description
1 polymer ?
#
loop_
_entity_poly.entity_id
_entity_poly.type
_entity_poly.pdbx_seq_one_letter_code
_entity_poly.pdbx_strand_id
1 'polypeptide(L)'
;NTSYFNCTKKADALAKLQADIVTAAMPNYKTLYSRATGVTYTATTNGFLIGIDYREATEGGSVEIWINSSMVRVQREQTDWTRNSWSYPIQKGSTYRVSISGSTASYYFAPTI
;
A
#
# COMPACT_ATOMS: atom_id res chain seq x y z
N ASN A 1 -22.76 16.15 -15.85
CA ASN A 1 -22.46 14.83 -15.30
C ASN A 1 -23.24 13.73 -16.03
N THR A 2 -22.54 12.84 -16.71
CA THR A 2 -23.17 11.77 -17.48
C THR A 2 -23.38 10.54 -16.58
N SER A 3 -24.63 10.12 -16.41
CA SER A 3 -24.96 8.86 -15.77
C SER A 3 -25.05 7.74 -16.81
N TYR A 4 -25.05 6.48 -16.36
CA TYR A 4 -25.18 5.33 -17.25
C TYR A 4 -26.53 5.31 -17.98
N PHE A 5 -27.58 5.80 -17.35
CA PHE A 5 -28.90 5.89 -17.96
C PHE A 5 -28.98 6.94 -19.07
N ASN A 6 -28.10 7.92 -19.06
CA ASN A 6 -28.05 8.99 -20.07
C ASN A 6 -27.12 8.68 -21.24
N CYS A 7 -26.44 7.52 -21.20
CA CYS A 7 -25.59 7.09 -22.30
C CYS A 7 -26.47 6.58 -23.45
N THR A 8 -26.28 7.13 -24.64
CA THR A 8 -27.06 6.77 -25.83
C THR A 8 -26.59 5.48 -26.50
N LYS A 9 -25.36 5.06 -26.18
CA LYS A 9 -24.75 3.86 -26.75
C LYS A 9 -24.20 2.97 -25.65
N LYS A 10 -24.30 1.66 -25.82
CA LYS A 10 -23.76 0.66 -24.89
C LYS A 10 -22.24 0.86 -24.70
N ALA A 11 -21.51 1.17 -25.76
CA ALA A 11 -20.06 1.40 -25.69
C ALA A 11 -19.72 2.60 -24.80
N ASP A 12 -20.51 3.67 -24.83
CA ASP A 12 -20.30 4.86 -24.00
C ASP A 12 -20.53 4.55 -22.52
N ALA A 13 -21.56 3.78 -22.20
CA ALA A 13 -21.84 3.33 -20.84
C ALA A 13 -20.72 2.44 -20.29
N LEU A 14 -20.20 1.54 -21.10
CA LEU A 14 -19.09 0.66 -20.73
C LEU A 14 -17.80 1.45 -20.48
N ALA A 15 -17.49 2.43 -21.36
CA ALA A 15 -16.31 3.27 -21.21
C ALA A 15 -16.37 4.10 -19.91
N LYS A 16 -17.56 4.65 -19.58
CA LYS A 16 -17.74 5.39 -18.34
C LYS A 16 -17.56 4.48 -17.12
N LEU A 17 -18.10 3.28 -17.12
CA LEU A 17 -17.94 2.32 -16.03
C LEU A 17 -16.47 1.96 -15.84
N GLN A 18 -15.73 1.69 -16.90
CA GLN A 18 -14.31 1.39 -16.84
C GLN A 18 -13.49 2.55 -16.26
N ALA A 19 -13.79 3.78 -16.67
CA ALA A 19 -13.12 4.98 -16.16
C ALA A 19 -13.39 5.17 -14.66
N ASP A 20 -14.62 4.94 -14.20
CA ASP A 20 -14.98 5.04 -12.80
C ASP A 20 -14.27 3.97 -11.96
N ILE A 21 -14.16 2.74 -12.45
CA ILE A 21 -13.46 1.65 -11.78
C ILE A 21 -11.97 1.96 -11.66
N VAL A 22 -11.33 2.46 -12.71
CA VAL A 22 -9.91 2.82 -12.70
C VAL A 22 -9.64 3.92 -11.68
N THR A 23 -10.47 4.96 -11.65
CA THR A 23 -10.33 6.05 -10.67
C THR A 23 -10.51 5.54 -9.24
N ALA A 24 -11.51 4.70 -9.00
CA ALA A 24 -11.77 4.16 -7.67
C ALA A 24 -10.67 3.20 -7.18
N ALA A 25 -9.88 2.62 -8.09
CA ALA A 25 -8.78 1.73 -7.75
C ALA A 25 -7.49 2.48 -7.39
N MET A 26 -7.41 3.78 -7.64
CA MET A 26 -6.23 4.58 -7.34
C MET A 26 -6.10 4.87 -5.85
N PRO A 27 -4.86 4.93 -5.31
CA PRO A 27 -4.67 5.29 -3.92
C PRO A 27 -5.04 6.75 -3.68
N ASN A 28 -5.67 7.01 -2.54
CA ASN A 28 -5.99 8.37 -2.13
C ASN A 28 -4.84 8.96 -1.33
N TYR A 29 -3.93 9.65 -2.00
CA TYR A 29 -2.79 10.30 -1.34
C TYR A 29 -3.17 11.49 -0.45
N LYS A 30 -4.41 11.97 -0.53
CA LYS A 30 -4.90 13.03 0.36
C LYS A 30 -5.30 12.51 1.73
N THR A 31 -5.48 11.19 1.86
CA THR A 31 -5.87 10.55 3.11
C THR A 31 -4.91 9.40 3.38
N LEU A 32 -3.81 9.69 4.08
CA LEU A 32 -2.82 8.70 4.45
C LEU A 32 -2.92 8.43 5.96
N TYR A 33 -3.06 7.18 6.32
CA TYR A 33 -3.05 6.75 7.72
C TYR A 33 -1.67 6.24 8.09
N SER A 34 -0.99 6.95 8.99
CA SER A 34 0.30 6.51 9.51
C SER A 34 0.13 5.19 10.28
N ARG A 35 1.06 4.26 10.07
CA ARG A 35 1.04 2.95 10.70
C ARG A 35 2.34 2.68 11.44
N ALA A 36 2.25 1.94 12.54
CA ALA A 36 3.39 1.59 13.36
C ALA A 36 3.98 0.25 12.94
N THR A 37 5.30 0.12 13.02
CA THR A 37 6.00 -1.16 12.82
C THR A 37 5.74 -2.09 14.01
N GLY A 38 5.74 -3.40 13.74
CA GLY A 38 5.51 -4.42 14.76
C GLY A 38 4.05 -4.61 15.16
N VAL A 39 3.13 -3.88 14.57
CA VAL A 39 1.69 -3.95 14.85
C VAL A 39 0.97 -4.58 13.66
N THR A 40 0.07 -5.51 13.93
CA THR A 40 -0.80 -6.10 12.91
C THR A 40 -2.08 -5.28 12.78
N TYR A 41 -2.37 -4.85 11.57
CA TYR A 41 -3.59 -4.10 11.24
C TYR A 41 -4.49 -4.91 10.31
N THR A 42 -5.77 -4.63 10.35
CA THR A 42 -6.75 -5.18 9.41
C THR A 42 -7.26 -4.05 8.52
N ALA A 43 -7.20 -4.24 7.21
CA ALA A 43 -7.69 -3.24 6.27
C ALA A 43 -9.22 -3.18 6.28
N THR A 44 -9.77 -2.01 6.53
CA THR A 44 -11.23 -1.77 6.54
C THR A 44 -11.76 -1.39 5.17
N THR A 45 -10.87 -1.06 4.25
CA THR A 45 -11.15 -0.75 2.84
C THR A 45 -10.05 -1.35 1.97
N ASN A 46 -10.27 -1.42 0.66
CA ASN A 46 -9.18 -1.63 -0.27
C ASN A 46 -8.21 -0.45 -0.19
N GLY A 47 -6.94 -0.70 -0.38
CA GLY A 47 -5.94 0.35 -0.34
C GLY A 47 -4.55 -0.16 -0.67
N PHE A 48 -3.56 0.64 -0.28
CA PHE A 48 -2.15 0.35 -0.54
C PHE A 48 -1.32 0.61 0.71
N LEU A 49 -0.34 -0.24 0.95
CA LEU A 49 0.74 0.08 1.88
C LEU A 49 1.79 0.86 1.09
N ILE A 50 2.18 2.01 1.61
CA ILE A 50 3.20 2.87 1.00
C ILE A 50 4.22 3.17 2.07
N GLY A 51 5.47 2.83 1.81
CA GLY A 51 6.48 3.00 2.83
C GLY A 51 7.89 3.14 2.32
N ILE A 52 8.74 3.50 3.26
CA ILE A 52 10.18 3.57 3.08
C ILE A 52 10.85 2.85 4.24
N ASP A 53 12.02 2.32 3.98
CA ASP A 53 12.90 1.81 5.02
C ASP A 53 14.33 2.23 4.75
N TYR A 54 15.11 2.35 5.81
CA TYR A 54 16.51 2.73 5.69
C TYR A 54 17.34 2.24 6.87
N ARG A 55 18.63 2.20 6.65
CA ARG A 55 19.65 1.89 7.63
C ARG A 55 20.78 2.89 7.51
N GLU A 56 21.12 3.56 8.60
CA GLU A 56 22.19 4.54 8.67
C GLU A 56 23.28 4.15 9.67
N ALA A 57 23.53 2.85 9.79
CA ALA A 57 24.55 2.32 10.68
C ALA A 57 25.40 1.27 9.97
N THR A 58 26.57 1.00 10.49
CA THR A 58 27.51 0.05 9.89
C THR A 58 27.12 -1.41 10.06
N GLU A 59 26.24 -1.70 11.02
CA GLU A 59 25.71 -3.05 11.22
C GLU A 59 24.44 -3.27 10.41
N GLY A 60 24.22 -4.51 9.98
CA GLY A 60 23.07 -4.86 9.19
C GLY A 60 21.75 -4.77 9.94
N GLY A 61 20.68 -4.60 9.19
CA GLY A 61 19.31 -4.62 9.69
C GLY A 61 18.43 -5.44 8.76
N SER A 62 17.14 -5.55 9.07
CA SER A 62 16.18 -6.23 8.22
C SER A 62 14.80 -5.59 8.32
N VAL A 63 14.05 -5.70 7.23
CA VAL A 63 12.66 -5.27 7.14
C VAL A 63 11.86 -6.39 6.51
N GLU A 64 10.76 -6.77 7.16
CA GLU A 64 9.85 -7.82 6.68
C GLU A 64 8.45 -7.24 6.53
N ILE A 65 7.80 -7.54 5.42
CA ILE A 65 6.41 -7.14 5.17
C ILE A 65 5.55 -8.40 5.08
N TRP A 66 4.52 -8.46 5.92
CA TRP A 66 3.61 -9.58 6.03
C TRP A 66 2.21 -9.17 5.61
N ILE A 67 1.59 -9.92 4.71
CA ILE A 67 0.21 -9.74 4.27
C ILE A 67 -0.51 -11.09 4.42
N ASN A 68 -1.60 -11.11 5.19
CA ASN A 68 -2.37 -12.33 5.50
C ASN A 68 -1.47 -13.46 6.02
N SER A 69 -0.57 -13.13 6.95
CA SER A 69 0.38 -14.07 7.54
C SER A 69 1.41 -14.65 6.58
N SER A 70 1.52 -14.12 5.38
CA SER A 70 2.56 -14.48 4.41
C SER A 70 3.58 -13.36 4.29
N MET A 71 4.85 -13.71 4.37
CA MET A 71 5.92 -12.74 4.18
C MET A 71 6.09 -12.47 2.68
N VAL A 72 5.71 -11.26 2.25
CA VAL A 72 5.76 -10.88 0.83
C VAL A 72 7.05 -10.17 0.46
N ARG A 73 7.79 -9.69 1.46
CA ARG A 73 9.08 -9.06 1.25
C ARG A 73 9.96 -9.25 2.48
N VAL A 74 11.21 -9.60 2.24
CA VAL A 74 12.28 -9.48 3.24
C VAL A 74 13.43 -8.72 2.60
N GLN A 75 13.88 -7.66 3.25
CA GLN A 75 15.03 -6.88 2.82
C GLN A 75 16.06 -6.87 3.94
N ARG A 76 17.26 -7.33 3.64
CA ARG A 76 18.41 -7.22 4.52
C ARG A 76 19.23 -6.01 4.14
N GLU A 77 19.45 -5.14 5.08
CA GLU A 77 20.20 -3.90 4.90
C GLU A 77 21.56 -4.08 5.55
N GLN A 78 22.59 -4.33 4.74
CA GLN A 78 23.90 -4.76 5.22
C GLN A 78 24.91 -3.62 5.37
N THR A 79 24.61 -2.44 4.80
CA THR A 79 25.51 -1.29 4.82
C THR A 79 24.78 -0.02 5.22
N ASP A 80 25.57 1.00 5.58
CA ASP A 80 25.06 2.35 5.79
C ASP A 80 24.35 2.87 4.55
N TRP A 81 23.40 3.77 4.77
CA TRP A 81 22.73 4.52 3.69
C TRP A 81 21.90 3.65 2.74
N THR A 82 21.55 2.45 3.16
CA THR A 82 20.59 1.65 2.40
C THR A 82 19.21 2.27 2.56
N ARG A 83 18.57 2.60 1.43
CA ARG A 83 17.24 3.20 1.38
C ARG A 83 16.38 2.49 0.37
N ASN A 84 15.14 2.20 0.76
CA ASN A 84 14.17 1.52 -0.10
C ASN A 84 12.82 2.20 0.01
N SER A 85 12.08 2.19 -1.07
CA SER A 85 10.67 2.57 -1.09
C SER A 85 9.86 1.43 -1.69
N TRP A 86 8.61 1.29 -1.23
CA TRP A 86 7.78 0.16 -1.64
C TRP A 86 6.29 0.51 -1.55
N SER A 87 5.50 -0.24 -2.32
CA SER A 87 4.06 -0.12 -2.33
C SER A 87 3.44 -1.49 -2.60
N TYR A 88 2.42 -1.85 -1.82
CA TYR A 88 1.71 -3.12 -1.97
C TYR A 88 0.20 -2.89 -1.94
N PRO A 89 -0.57 -3.43 -2.90
CA PRO A 89 -2.01 -3.39 -2.83
C PRO A 89 -2.54 -4.29 -1.71
N ILE A 90 -3.55 -3.83 -1.00
CA ILE A 90 -4.17 -4.54 0.12
C ILE A 90 -5.66 -4.59 -0.09
N GLN A 91 -6.25 -5.79 -0.03
CA GLN A 91 -7.69 -5.98 -0.10
C GLN A 91 -8.34 -5.71 1.25
N LYS A 92 -9.54 -5.17 1.23
CA LYS A 92 -10.40 -5.07 2.41
C LYS A 92 -10.48 -6.42 3.13
N GLY A 93 -10.30 -6.42 4.44
CA GLY A 93 -10.31 -7.61 5.28
C GLY A 93 -8.96 -8.30 5.43
N SER A 94 -7.96 -7.96 4.61
CA SER A 94 -6.62 -8.50 4.75
C SER A 94 -5.90 -7.88 5.95
N THR A 95 -5.03 -8.67 6.58
CA THR A 95 -4.14 -8.17 7.64
C THR A 95 -2.78 -7.82 7.06
N TYR A 96 -2.09 -6.89 7.71
CA TYR A 96 -0.74 -6.50 7.29
C TYR A 96 0.10 -6.09 8.50
N ARG A 97 1.39 -6.32 8.39
CA ARG A 97 2.37 -5.98 9.41
C ARG A 97 3.72 -5.69 8.75
N VAL A 98 4.40 -4.68 9.23
CA VAL A 98 5.81 -4.41 8.88
C VAL A 98 6.65 -4.62 10.13
N SER A 99 7.59 -5.55 10.07
CA SER A 99 8.51 -5.85 11.17
C SER A 99 9.91 -5.42 10.81
N ILE A 100 10.61 -4.80 11.75
CA ILE A 100 11.97 -4.31 11.56
C ILE A 100 12.89 -4.87 12.64
N SER A 101 14.18 -5.02 12.29
CA SER A 101 15.24 -5.35 13.21
C SER A 101 16.48 -4.56 12.82
N GLY A 102 16.88 -3.62 13.65
CA GLY A 102 18.06 -2.78 13.39
C GLY A 102 17.92 -1.75 12.29
N SER A 103 16.82 -1.73 11.55
CA SER A 103 16.51 -0.74 10.52
C SER A 103 15.41 0.19 10.99
N THR A 104 15.19 1.28 10.25
CA THR A 104 14.06 2.20 10.46
C THR A 104 13.09 2.08 9.29
N ALA A 105 11.80 2.04 9.58
CA ALA A 105 10.77 2.04 8.57
C ALA A 105 9.65 3.01 8.95
N SER A 106 9.08 3.62 7.94
CA SER A 106 7.92 4.50 8.07
C SER A 106 6.95 4.16 6.96
N TYR A 107 5.69 3.91 7.28
CA TYR A 107 4.73 3.54 6.27
C TYR A 107 3.32 4.02 6.58
N TYR A 108 2.51 4.07 5.54
CA TYR A 108 1.13 4.51 5.58
C TYR A 108 0.22 3.51 4.90
N PHE A 109 -1.03 3.49 5.34
CA PHE A 109 -2.11 2.88 4.57
C PHE A 109 -2.82 3.97 3.78
N ALA A 110 -2.82 3.86 2.45
CA ALA A 110 -3.54 4.75 1.56
C ALA A 110 -4.81 4.04 1.09
N PRO A 111 -6.01 4.44 1.55
CA PRO A 111 -7.24 3.85 1.03
C PRO A 111 -7.40 4.20 -0.45
N THR A 112 -8.19 3.41 -1.18
CA THR A 112 -8.57 3.78 -2.54
C THR A 112 -9.55 4.96 -2.53
N ILE A 113 -9.57 5.66 -3.63
CA ILE A 113 -10.47 6.81 -3.82
C ILE A 113 -11.93 6.39 -3.75
#